data_4542d6fa776cb0b344111d7e54f3e4c0
#
_entry.id   4542d6fa776cb0b344111d7e54f3e4c0
#
_cell.length_a   1.000
_cell.length_b   1.000
_cell.length_c   1.000
_cell.angle_alpha   90.00
_cell.angle_beta   90.00
_cell.angle_gamma   90.00
#
_symmetry.space_group_name_H-M   'P 1'
#
loop_
_entity.id
_entity.type
_entity.pdbx_description
1 polymer ?
#
loop_
_entity_poly.entity_id
_entity_poly.type
_entity_poly.pdbx_seq_one_letter_code
_entity_poly.pdbx_strand_id
1 'polypeptide(L)' 'MDNIKAVKLLGGDIIMGQVKTDFFGNMTIIEPQQCVINVDEGRMEVLLADWIPFAMKYEFKLYKKDIVTVF' A
#
# COMPACT_ATOMS: atom_id res chain seq x y z
N MET A 1 2.05 -18.15 -6.45
CA MET A 1 2.77 -16.90 -6.76
C MET A 1 2.09 -15.74 -6.05
N ASP A 2 2.85 -14.95 -5.35
CA ASP A 2 2.30 -13.88 -4.53
C ASP A 2 1.84 -12.71 -5.39
N ASN A 3 0.64 -12.21 -5.10
CA ASN A 3 0.08 -11.06 -5.79
C ASN A 3 0.51 -9.79 -5.08
N ILE A 4 1.76 -9.41 -5.28
CA ILE A 4 2.29 -8.17 -4.71
C ILE A 4 1.93 -7.04 -5.65
N LYS A 5 1.24 -6.04 -5.12
CA LYS A 5 0.79 -4.88 -5.90
C LYS A 5 1.00 -3.60 -5.11
N ALA A 6 1.16 -2.51 -5.83
CA ALA A 6 1.15 -1.18 -5.24
C ALA A 6 -0.24 -0.60 -5.39
N VAL A 7 -0.73 0.04 -4.33
CA VAL A 7 -2.07 0.59 -4.27
C VAL A 7 -1.97 2.05 -3.87
N LYS A 8 -2.58 2.94 -4.66
CA LYS A 8 -2.68 4.35 -4.31
C LYS A 8 -4.02 4.58 -3.63
N LEU A 9 -3.98 5.15 -2.44
CA LEU A 9 -5.16 5.43 -1.64
C LEU A 9 -5.64 6.85 -1.86
N LEU A 10 -6.89 7.09 -1.50
CA LEU A 10 -7.53 8.40 -1.68
C LEU A 10 -6.80 9.52 -0.94
N GLY A 11 -6.21 9.21 0.21
CA GLY A 11 -5.41 10.18 0.96
C GLY A 11 -4.05 10.49 0.37
N GLY A 12 -3.67 9.84 -0.73
CA GLY A 12 -2.40 10.08 -1.40
C GLY A 12 -1.30 9.07 -1.08
N ASP A 13 -1.48 8.25 -0.08
CA ASP A 13 -0.48 7.22 0.27
C ASP A 13 -0.39 6.16 -0.83
N ILE A 14 0.82 5.73 -1.11
CA ILE A 14 1.08 4.59 -1.98
C ILE A 14 1.65 3.49 -1.10
N ILE A 15 0.94 2.36 -1.04
CA ILE A 15 1.35 1.22 -0.23
C ILE A 15 1.56 0.01 -1.13
N MET A 16 2.42 -0.88 -0.69
CA MET A 16 2.78 -2.07 -1.43
C MET A 16 2.69 -3.28 -0.52
N GLY A 17 2.14 -4.36 -1.01
CA GLY A 17 2.05 -5.60 -0.27
C GLY A 17 1.34 -6.68 -1.05
N GLN A 18 1.17 -7.83 -0.42
CA GLN A 18 0.40 -8.91 -0.98
C GLN A 18 -1.09 -8.57 -0.87
N VAL A 19 -1.81 -8.67 -1.98
CA VAL A 19 -3.22 -8.31 -2.00
C VAL A 19 -4.12 -9.49 -2.33
N LYS A 20 -5.29 -9.50 -1.70
CA LYS A 20 -6.38 -10.42 -2.01
C LYS A 20 -7.63 -9.58 -2.27
N THR A 21 -8.32 -9.87 -3.34
CA THR A 21 -9.53 -9.14 -3.71
C THR A 21 -10.75 -10.02 -3.44
N ASP A 22 -11.76 -9.47 -2.80
CA ASP A 22 -12.98 -10.21 -2.55
C ASP A 22 -13.97 -10.07 -3.71
N PHE A 23 -15.11 -10.71 -3.58
CA PHE A 23 -16.14 -10.74 -4.62
C PHE A 23 -16.72 -9.35 -4.92
N PHE A 24 -16.70 -8.45 -3.94
CA PHE A 24 -17.27 -7.11 -4.08
C PHE A 24 -16.26 -6.06 -4.54
N GLY A 25 -15.02 -6.46 -4.81
CA GLY A 25 -13.98 -5.52 -5.24
C GLY A 25 -13.24 -4.85 -4.10
N ASN A 26 -13.54 -5.20 -2.85
CA ASN A 26 -12.74 -4.75 -1.72
C ASN A 26 -11.45 -5.58 -1.65
N MET A 27 -10.44 -4.99 -1.07
CA MET A 27 -9.11 -5.56 -1.08
C MET A 27 -8.58 -5.74 0.34
N THR A 28 -7.89 -6.85 0.58
CA THR A 28 -7.12 -7.04 1.80
C THR A 28 -5.65 -6.98 1.42
N ILE A 29 -4.89 -6.15 2.11
CA ILE A 29 -3.45 -6.05 1.91
C ILE A 29 -2.72 -6.62 3.12
N ILE A 30 -1.71 -7.44 2.86
CA ILE A 30 -0.96 -8.16 3.88
C ILE A 30 0.44 -7.55 3.97
N GLU A 31 0.85 -7.23 5.18
CA GLU A 31 2.15 -6.64 5.49
C GLU A 31 2.45 -5.42 4.60
N PRO A 32 1.56 -4.41 4.59
CA PRO A 32 1.74 -3.27 3.70
C PRO A 32 2.94 -2.43 4.09
N GLN A 33 3.69 -2.02 3.09
CA GLN A 33 4.77 -1.05 3.24
C GLN A 33 4.41 0.21 2.48
N GLN A 34 4.68 1.35 3.07
CA GLN A 34 4.45 2.64 2.43
C GLN A 34 5.66 3.01 1.59
N CYS A 35 5.40 3.45 0.36
CA CYS A 35 6.44 3.99 -0.50
C CYS A 35 6.63 5.46 -0.17
N VAL A 36 7.82 5.81 0.27
CA VAL A 36 8.19 7.18 0.58
C VAL A 36 9.20 7.65 -0.45
N ILE A 37 8.89 8.74 -1.14
CA ILE A 37 9.80 9.33 -2.11
C ILE A 37 10.52 10.48 -1.42
N ASN A 38 11.84 10.39 -1.35
CA ASN A 38 12.69 11.41 -0.77
C ASN A 38 13.51 12.05 -1.89
N VAL A 39 13.41 13.38 -2.00
CA VAL A 39 14.17 14.13 -2.99
C VAL A 39 15.17 15.01 -2.25
N ASP A 40 16.45 14.80 -2.49
CA ASP A 40 17.52 15.55 -1.86
C ASP A 40 18.62 15.84 -2.88
N GLU A 41 18.98 17.11 -3.02
CA GLU A 41 20.04 17.58 -3.92
C GLU A 41 19.94 17.00 -5.33
N GLY A 42 18.72 16.92 -5.87
CA GLY A 42 18.50 16.39 -7.21
C GLY A 42 18.50 14.88 -7.29
N ARG A 43 18.64 14.20 -6.16
CA ARG A 43 18.53 12.74 -6.09
C ARG A 43 17.14 12.35 -5.64
N MET A 44 16.61 11.30 -6.24
CA MET A 44 15.34 10.75 -5.84
C MET A 44 15.57 9.36 -5.25
N GLU A 45 15.14 9.15 -4.01
CA GLU A 45 15.22 7.88 -3.34
C GLU A 45 13.81 7.38 -3.04
N VAL A 46 13.57 6.09 -3.26
CA VAL A 46 12.33 5.44 -2.88
C VAL A 46 12.64 4.55 -1.69
N LEU A 47 11.98 4.83 -0.57
CA LEU A 47 12.15 4.09 0.67
C LEU A 47 10.85 3.35 0.97
N LEU A 48 10.98 2.18 1.57
CA LEU A 48 9.84 1.41 2.05
C LEU A 48 9.83 1.44 3.57
N ALA A 49 8.68 1.72 4.15
CA ALA A 49 8.49 1.73 5.58
C ALA A 49 7.15 1.06 5.91
N ASP A 50 7.04 0.52 7.12
CA ASP A 50 5.77 -0.04 7.54
C ASP A 50 4.68 1.03 7.48
N TRP A 51 3.55 0.69 6.87
CA TRP A 51 2.46 1.65 6.68
C TRP A 51 1.89 2.11 8.01
N ILE A 52 1.65 1.17 8.92
CA ILE A 52 1.19 1.48 10.27
C ILE A 52 2.15 0.76 11.24
N PRO A 53 3.25 1.42 11.64
CA PRO A 53 4.34 0.72 12.33
C PRO A 53 3.99 0.20 13.72
N PHE A 54 2.95 0.73 14.34
CA PHE A 54 2.54 0.28 15.67
C PHE A 54 1.31 -0.61 15.65
N ALA A 55 0.86 -1.02 14.47
CA ALA A 55 -0.28 -1.92 14.37
C ALA A 55 0.11 -3.32 14.83
N MET A 56 -0.80 -3.97 15.55
CA MET A 56 -0.58 -5.32 16.06
C MET A 56 -1.10 -6.38 15.11
N LYS A 57 -1.47 -6.00 13.90
CA LYS A 57 -1.93 -6.91 12.86
C LYS A 57 -1.23 -6.57 11.55
N TYR A 58 -1.11 -7.55 10.65
CA TYR A 58 -0.47 -7.36 9.35
C TYR A 58 -1.42 -7.44 8.18
N GLU A 59 -2.71 -7.59 8.42
CA GLU A 59 -3.72 -7.59 7.37
C GLU A 59 -4.62 -6.39 7.55
N PHE A 60 -4.86 -5.65 6.48
CA PHE A 60 -5.72 -4.46 6.51
C PHE A 60 -6.70 -4.55 5.37
N LYS A 61 -7.97 -4.27 5.66
CA LYS A 61 -9.01 -4.26 4.65
C LYS A 61 -9.09 -2.88 4.03
N LEU A 62 -8.99 -2.82 2.70
CA LEU A 62 -9.11 -1.59 1.93
C LEU A 62 -10.44 -1.63 1.20
N TYR A 63 -11.25 -0.60 1.41
CA TYR A 63 -12.54 -0.52 0.75
C TYR A 63 -12.36 0.10 -0.63
N LYS A 64 -13.13 -0.38 -1.59
CA LYS A 64 -13.06 0.06 -2.98
C LYS A 64 -13.13 1.58 -3.12
N LYS A 65 -13.96 2.22 -2.31
CA LYS A 65 -14.13 3.68 -2.35
C LYS A 65 -12.86 4.45 -1.99
N ASP A 66 -11.94 3.83 -1.26
CA ASP A 66 -10.72 4.48 -0.78
C ASP A 66 -9.51 4.18 -1.67
N ILE A 67 -9.69 3.40 -2.72
CA ILE A 67 -8.63 3.01 -3.64
C ILE A 67 -8.73 3.87 -4.90
N VAL A 68 -7.65 4.57 -5.23
CA VAL A 68 -7.58 5.36 -6.45
C VAL A 68 -7.14 4.49 -7.62
N THR A 69 -6.05 3.77 -7.46
CA THR A 69 -5.56 2.90 -8.53
C THR A 69 -4.67 1.80 -7.95
N VAL A 70 -4.53 0.73 -8.71
CA VAL A 70 -3.70 -0.42 -8.38
C VAL A 70 -2.71 -0.62 -9.52
N PHE A 71 -1.45 -0.76 -9.17
CA PHE A 71 -0.37 -0.93 -10.15
C PHE A 71 0.07 -2.37 -10.30
#